data_eb814e1e49c27d6d606eb20204c8c0e5
#
_entry.id   eb814e1e49c27d6d606eb20204c8c0e5
#
_cell.length_a   1.000
_cell.length_b   1.000
_cell.length_c   1.000
_cell.angle_alpha   90.00
_cell.angle_beta   90.00
_cell.angle_gamma   90.00
#
_symmetry.space_group_name_H-M   'P 1'
#
loop_
_entity.id
_entity.type
_entity.pdbx_description
1 polymer ?
#
loop_
_entity_poly.entity_id
_entity_poly.type
_entity_poly.pdbx_seq_one_letter_code
_entity_poly.pdbx_strand_id
1 'polypeptide(L)'
;MTTKNVIEAAKITKKLKNFTLDVENFAIPQGFATALIGENGAGKTTLLNILAGIRLDYKGEITYFGQYSDKQKENSGDIKNRIGYTGPGKYYLPQWTVKDIEEISKLMFDDFSADDFHRYCEELAIFSHGSIDMKKANSSFSDGMKMKLMLAGVMARKTDLLLLDEPASPL
;
A
#
# COMPACT_ATOMS: atom_id res chain seq x y z
N MET A 1 5.20 28.92 -3.40
CA MET A 1 4.87 27.90 -2.37
C MET A 1 5.77 26.72 -2.62
N THR A 2 6.65 26.37 -1.70
CA THR A 2 7.50 25.18 -1.80
C THR A 2 6.62 23.96 -1.56
N THR A 3 6.45 23.12 -2.56
CA THR A 3 5.71 21.86 -2.44
C THR A 3 6.45 20.96 -1.45
N LYS A 4 5.78 20.54 -0.37
CA LYS A 4 6.35 19.60 0.60
C LYS A 4 6.33 18.19 -0.01
N ASN A 5 7.43 17.46 0.14
CA ASN A 5 7.51 16.07 -0.32
C ASN A 5 7.12 15.10 0.80
N VAL A 6 6.40 14.04 0.43
CA VAL A 6 6.09 12.91 1.35
C VAL A 6 7.18 11.85 1.32
N ILE A 7 7.89 11.72 0.19
CA ILE A 7 9.10 10.92 0.05
C ILE A 7 10.17 11.73 -0.68
N GLU A 8 11.39 11.64 -0.18
CA GLU A 8 12.61 12.02 -0.88
C GLU A 8 13.57 10.83 -0.84
N ALA A 9 14.03 10.38 -1.99
CA ALA A 9 14.89 9.22 -2.10
C ALA A 9 16.16 9.56 -2.86
N ALA A 10 17.30 9.05 -2.39
CA ALA A 10 18.60 9.28 -2.96
C ALA A 10 19.36 7.98 -3.16
N LYS A 11 19.81 7.76 -4.41
CA LYS A 11 20.72 6.67 -4.81
C LYS A 11 20.24 5.28 -4.40
N ILE A 12 18.96 4.99 -4.63
CA ILE A 12 18.37 3.69 -4.30
C ILE A 12 18.92 2.63 -5.25
N THR A 13 19.73 1.72 -4.73
CA THR A 13 20.29 0.61 -5.51
C THR A 13 19.93 -0.72 -4.87
N LYS A 14 19.35 -1.63 -5.65
CA LYS A 14 19.02 -3.00 -5.24
C LYS A 14 19.44 -4.00 -6.29
N LYS A 15 20.41 -4.86 -5.94
CA LYS A 15 20.80 -5.99 -6.79
C LYS A 15 19.79 -7.13 -6.65
N LEU A 16 19.22 -7.57 -7.75
CA LEU A 16 18.36 -8.72 -7.90
C LEU A 16 19.07 -9.82 -8.70
N LYS A 17 18.48 -11.00 -8.82
CA LYS A 17 19.13 -12.14 -9.48
C LYS A 17 19.54 -11.82 -10.93
N ASN A 18 18.67 -11.15 -11.68
CA ASN A 18 18.83 -10.95 -13.11
C ASN A 18 18.99 -9.48 -13.53
N PHE A 19 18.81 -8.53 -12.62
CA PHE A 19 19.04 -7.11 -12.90
C PHE A 19 19.34 -6.33 -11.62
N THR A 20 19.78 -5.09 -11.78
CA THR A 20 19.97 -4.15 -10.68
C THR A 20 18.99 -3.00 -10.85
N LEU A 21 18.12 -2.81 -9.84
CA LEU A 21 17.37 -1.57 -9.72
C LEU A 21 18.34 -0.47 -9.32
N ASP A 22 18.41 0.58 -10.10
CA ASP A 22 19.22 1.77 -9.83
C ASP A 22 18.41 3.01 -10.12
N VAL A 23 18.12 3.75 -9.06
CA VAL A 23 17.28 4.96 -9.13
C VAL A 23 18.04 6.08 -8.43
N GLU A 24 18.41 7.11 -9.17
CA GLU A 24 19.18 8.21 -8.60
C GLU A 24 18.39 8.98 -7.55
N ASN A 25 17.92 10.16 -7.87
CA ASN A 25 17.19 11.00 -6.92
C ASN A 25 15.77 11.23 -7.43
N PHE A 26 14.79 11.05 -6.56
CA PHE A 26 13.42 11.42 -6.87
C PHE A 26 12.68 11.89 -5.62
N ALA A 27 11.56 12.56 -5.83
CA ALA A 27 10.67 12.99 -4.76
C ALA A 27 9.22 12.76 -5.16
N ILE A 28 8.39 12.45 -4.15
CA ILE A 28 6.94 12.34 -4.29
C ILE A 28 6.33 13.54 -3.56
N PRO A 29 5.68 14.45 -4.28
CA PRO A 29 5.10 15.64 -3.68
C PRO A 29 3.81 15.31 -2.92
N GLN A 30 3.55 16.02 -1.83
CA GLN A 30 2.32 15.91 -1.05
C GLN A 30 1.13 16.49 -1.82
N GLY A 31 -0.02 15.80 -1.76
CA GLY A 31 -1.27 16.28 -2.35
C GLY A 31 -1.40 16.02 -3.85
N PHE A 32 -0.54 15.19 -4.41
CA PHE A 32 -0.57 14.81 -5.82
C PHE A 32 -0.63 13.30 -6.01
N ALA A 33 -1.24 12.87 -7.11
CA ALA A 33 -1.09 11.53 -7.62
C ALA A 33 0.17 11.46 -8.49
N THR A 34 1.10 10.55 -8.15
CA THR A 34 2.33 10.30 -8.90
C THR A 34 2.29 8.91 -9.51
N ALA A 35 2.46 8.80 -10.82
CA ALA A 35 2.48 7.54 -11.53
C ALA A 35 3.92 7.03 -11.74
N LEU A 36 4.16 5.78 -11.39
CA LEU A 36 5.39 5.05 -11.69
C LEU A 36 5.18 4.22 -12.97
N ILE A 37 5.76 4.66 -14.06
CA ILE A 37 5.59 4.06 -15.40
C ILE A 37 6.87 3.34 -15.81
N GLY A 38 6.72 2.20 -16.46
CA GLY A 38 7.83 1.40 -16.98
C GLY A 38 7.37 0.01 -17.44
N GLU A 39 8.23 -0.68 -18.18
CA GLU A 39 7.97 -2.03 -18.68
C GLU A 39 7.79 -3.05 -17.55
N ASN A 40 7.20 -4.21 -17.87
CA ASN A 40 7.14 -5.33 -16.94
C ASN A 40 8.57 -5.82 -16.65
N GLY A 41 8.86 -6.03 -15.36
CA GLY A 41 10.21 -6.38 -14.92
C GLY A 41 11.16 -5.20 -14.67
N ALA A 42 10.77 -3.96 -14.97
CA ALA A 42 11.60 -2.76 -14.70
C ALA A 42 11.87 -2.47 -13.21
N GLY A 43 11.26 -3.22 -12.30
CA GLY A 43 11.49 -3.09 -10.86
C GLY A 43 10.49 -2.20 -10.13
N LYS A 44 9.35 -1.83 -10.75
CA LYS A 44 8.30 -1.01 -10.12
C LYS A 44 7.85 -1.56 -8.77
N THR A 45 7.43 -2.83 -8.72
CA THR A 45 7.07 -3.53 -7.48
C THR A 45 8.22 -3.54 -6.47
N THR A 46 9.46 -3.73 -6.93
CA THR A 46 10.64 -3.71 -6.03
C THR A 46 10.81 -2.34 -5.40
N LEU A 47 10.70 -1.28 -6.20
CA LEU A 47 10.79 0.09 -5.69
C LEU A 47 9.64 0.39 -4.71
N LEU A 48 8.40 0.07 -5.06
CA LEU A 48 7.25 0.27 -4.18
C LEU A 48 7.39 -0.49 -2.85
N ASN A 49 7.89 -1.74 -2.88
CA ASN A 49 8.18 -2.52 -1.66
C ASN A 49 9.29 -1.88 -0.80
N ILE A 50 10.28 -1.24 -1.41
CA ILE A 50 11.29 -0.46 -0.69
C ILE A 50 10.64 0.75 -0.04
N LEU A 51 9.86 1.53 -0.80
CA LEU A 51 9.17 2.72 -0.29
C LEU A 51 8.12 2.41 0.78
N ALA A 52 7.50 1.24 0.72
CA ALA A 52 6.56 0.77 1.75
C ALA A 52 7.25 0.21 3.00
N GLY A 53 8.59 0.15 3.03
CA GLY A 53 9.35 -0.44 4.13
C GLY A 53 9.17 -1.95 4.29
N ILE A 54 8.72 -2.64 3.24
CA ILE A 54 8.60 -4.11 3.18
C ILE A 54 9.95 -4.73 2.85
N ARG A 55 10.72 -4.09 1.96
CA ARG A 55 12.05 -4.52 1.57
C ARG A 55 13.09 -3.56 2.12
N LEU A 56 13.96 -4.08 2.99
CA LEU A 56 14.99 -3.27 3.70
C LEU A 56 16.41 -3.51 3.20
N ASP A 57 16.62 -4.51 2.33
CA ASP A 57 17.92 -4.93 1.82
C ASP A 57 18.30 -4.17 0.53
N TYR A 58 18.51 -2.88 0.63
CA TYR A 58 18.92 -1.98 -0.45
C TYR A 58 19.98 -0.97 0.04
N LYS A 59 20.64 -0.28 -0.91
CA LYS A 59 21.53 0.85 -0.65
C LYS A 59 20.80 2.15 -1.00
N GLY A 60 21.27 3.26 -0.43
CA GLY A 60 20.67 4.57 -0.60
C GLY A 60 19.93 5.02 0.65
N GLU A 61 19.22 6.11 0.55
CA GLU A 61 18.52 6.75 1.68
C GLU A 61 17.13 7.19 1.26
N ILE A 62 16.18 7.09 2.18
CA ILE A 62 14.81 7.59 2.01
C ILE A 62 14.45 8.45 3.22
N THR A 63 13.98 9.66 2.94
CA THR A 63 13.37 10.53 3.95
C THR A 63 11.87 10.54 3.73
N TYR A 64 11.11 10.22 4.78
CA TYR A 64 9.67 10.23 4.79
C TYR A 64 9.14 11.47 5.49
N PHE A 65 8.15 12.11 4.88
CA PHE A 65 7.39 13.24 5.42
C PHE A 65 8.29 14.43 5.84
N GLY A 66 9.50 14.51 5.25
CA GLY A 66 10.48 15.56 5.52
C GLY A 66 11.16 15.47 6.91
N GLN A 67 10.99 14.36 7.65
CA GLN A 67 11.51 14.24 9.02
C GLN A 67 12.03 12.86 9.42
N TYR A 68 11.55 11.77 8.82
CA TYR A 68 11.92 10.41 9.22
C TYR A 68 12.88 9.79 8.21
N SER A 69 14.07 9.39 8.67
CA SER A 69 14.99 8.60 7.85
C SER A 69 14.68 7.11 7.98
N ASP A 70 14.72 6.39 6.87
CA ASP A 70 14.59 4.93 6.81
C ASP A 70 15.72 4.19 7.56
N LYS A 71 16.84 4.85 7.82
CA LYS A 71 17.98 4.30 8.57
C LYS A 71 17.79 4.32 10.09
N GLN A 72 16.83 5.07 10.57
CA GLN A 72 16.48 5.17 11.99
C GLN A 72 15.40 4.15 12.33
N LYS A 73 15.80 3.03 12.93
CA LYS A 73 14.89 1.91 13.24
C LYS A 73 13.75 2.30 14.20
N GLU A 74 13.99 3.24 15.10
CA GLU A 74 13.02 3.81 16.03
C GLU A 74 11.82 4.42 15.32
N ASN A 75 12.02 4.98 14.14
CA ASN A 75 10.97 5.64 13.35
C ASN A 75 10.14 4.67 12.48
N SER A 76 10.52 3.39 12.46
CA SER A 76 9.90 2.40 11.54
C SER A 76 8.39 2.23 11.78
N GLY A 77 7.95 2.29 13.03
CA GLY A 77 6.52 2.23 13.39
C GLY A 77 5.75 3.43 12.86
N ASP A 78 6.25 4.63 13.15
CA ASP A 78 5.62 5.89 12.75
C ASP A 78 5.53 6.03 11.22
N ILE A 79 6.61 5.64 10.51
CA ILE A 79 6.61 5.62 9.05
C ILE A 79 5.54 4.67 8.50
N LYS A 80 5.51 3.42 8.99
CA LYS A 80 4.58 2.38 8.49
C LYS A 80 3.13 2.68 8.80
N ASN A 81 2.86 3.28 9.94
CA ASN A 81 1.49 3.68 10.31
C ASN A 81 0.93 4.76 9.39
N ARG A 82 1.78 5.55 8.74
CA ARG A 82 1.39 6.63 7.83
C ARG A 82 1.36 6.24 6.36
N ILE A 83 1.73 4.98 6.04
CA ILE A 83 1.76 4.46 4.67
C ILE A 83 0.70 3.37 4.51
N GLY A 84 -0.18 3.54 3.54
CA GLY A 84 -1.03 2.49 2.99
C GLY A 84 -0.33 1.84 1.80
N TYR A 85 -0.35 0.51 1.71
CA TYR A 85 0.24 -0.21 0.59
C TYR A 85 -0.71 -1.29 0.07
N THR A 86 -0.88 -1.33 -1.24
CA THR A 86 -1.48 -2.45 -1.94
C THR A 86 -0.52 -2.94 -3.02
N GLY A 87 -0.46 -4.26 -3.22
CA GLY A 87 0.41 -4.82 -4.23
C GLY A 87 -0.01 -6.26 -4.59
N PRO A 88 0.64 -6.93 -5.54
CA PRO A 88 0.31 -8.28 -5.93
C PRO A 88 0.53 -9.26 -4.78
N GLY A 89 -0.46 -10.11 -4.49
CA GLY A 89 -0.37 -11.14 -3.47
C GLY A 89 -1.68 -11.42 -2.75
N LYS A 90 -1.62 -12.35 -1.77
CA LYS A 90 -2.77 -12.73 -0.95
C LYS A 90 -2.66 -12.02 0.40
N TYR A 91 -3.27 -10.87 0.52
CA TYR A 91 -3.14 -10.03 1.71
C TYR A 91 -4.01 -10.48 2.88
N TYR A 92 -5.20 -11.03 2.60
CA TYR A 92 -6.07 -11.60 3.61
C TYR A 92 -6.05 -13.12 3.53
N LEU A 93 -6.11 -13.78 4.69
CA LEU A 93 -6.16 -15.23 4.72
C LEU A 93 -7.44 -15.74 4.04
N PRO A 94 -7.38 -16.87 3.29
CA PRO A 94 -8.53 -17.38 2.54
C PRO A 94 -9.78 -17.63 3.41
N GLN A 95 -9.59 -18.07 4.64
CA GLN A 95 -10.65 -18.38 5.60
C GLN A 95 -11.23 -17.17 6.33
N TRP A 96 -10.57 -16.00 6.28
CA TRP A 96 -11.09 -14.80 6.93
C TRP A 96 -12.36 -14.32 6.25
N THR A 97 -13.36 -14.01 7.05
CA THR A 97 -14.57 -13.33 6.59
C THR A 97 -14.32 -11.83 6.48
N VAL A 98 -15.24 -11.11 5.83
CA VAL A 98 -15.19 -9.63 5.78
C VAL A 98 -15.19 -9.05 7.19
N LYS A 99 -15.94 -9.66 8.13
CA LYS A 99 -15.95 -9.29 9.54
C LYS A 99 -14.59 -9.48 10.19
N ASP A 100 -13.93 -10.62 9.96
CA ASP A 100 -12.58 -10.87 10.52
C ASP A 100 -11.57 -9.84 9.99
N ILE A 101 -11.66 -9.49 8.69
CA ILE A 101 -10.81 -8.47 8.08
C ILE A 101 -11.01 -7.11 8.77
N GLU A 102 -12.25 -6.71 9.00
CA GLU A 102 -12.57 -5.47 9.69
C GLU A 102 -12.06 -5.48 11.13
N GLU A 103 -12.37 -6.55 11.90
CA GLU A 103 -11.97 -6.65 13.32
C GLU A 103 -10.45 -6.66 13.47
N ILE A 104 -9.74 -7.40 12.63
CA ILE A 104 -8.27 -7.44 12.66
C ILE A 104 -7.68 -6.09 12.25
N SER A 105 -8.25 -5.43 11.23
CA SER A 105 -7.80 -4.11 10.82
C SER A 105 -7.94 -3.07 11.93
N LYS A 106 -9.04 -3.10 12.69
CA LYS A 106 -9.24 -2.27 13.89
C LYS A 106 -8.21 -2.54 14.99
N LEU A 107 -7.79 -3.81 15.14
CA LEU A 107 -6.79 -4.18 16.14
C LEU A 107 -5.36 -3.79 15.72
N MET A 108 -5.09 -3.80 14.41
CA MET A 108 -3.75 -3.54 13.89
C MET A 108 -3.48 -2.05 13.64
N PHE A 109 -4.51 -1.27 13.39
CA PHE A 109 -4.37 0.11 12.94
C PHE A 109 -5.34 1.04 13.69
N ASP A 110 -4.78 1.89 14.54
CA ASP A 110 -5.55 2.85 15.34
C ASP A 110 -6.31 3.87 14.47
N ASP A 111 -5.86 4.07 13.24
CA ASP A 111 -6.43 4.99 12.25
C ASP A 111 -7.48 4.35 11.33
N PHE A 112 -7.82 3.06 11.52
CA PHE A 112 -8.80 2.37 10.69
C PHE A 112 -10.24 2.80 11.03
N SER A 113 -10.99 3.18 10.00
CA SER A 113 -12.41 3.55 10.07
C SER A 113 -13.29 2.45 9.46
N ALA A 114 -14.13 1.80 10.28
CA ALA A 114 -15.08 0.81 9.78
C ALA A 114 -16.13 1.44 8.84
N ASP A 115 -16.58 2.64 9.14
CA ASP A 115 -17.56 3.34 8.30
C ASP A 115 -16.98 3.64 6.92
N ASP A 116 -15.72 4.07 6.85
CA ASP A 116 -15.02 4.27 5.59
C ASP A 116 -14.78 2.94 4.86
N PHE A 117 -14.45 1.88 5.58
CA PHE A 117 -14.29 0.55 4.99
C PHE A 117 -15.59 0.07 4.32
N HIS A 118 -16.73 0.21 5.01
CA HIS A 118 -18.05 -0.13 4.46
C HIS A 118 -18.37 0.73 3.24
N ARG A 119 -18.19 2.04 3.33
CA ARG A 119 -18.39 2.97 2.22
C ARG A 119 -17.55 2.60 1.00
N TYR A 120 -16.27 2.30 1.16
CA TYR A 120 -15.42 1.87 0.04
C TYR A 120 -15.80 0.49 -0.51
N CYS A 121 -16.27 -0.43 0.31
CA CYS A 121 -16.82 -1.70 -0.18
C CYS A 121 -18.02 -1.49 -1.10
N GLU A 122 -18.87 -0.52 -0.81
CA GLU A 122 -20.02 -0.14 -1.65
C GLU A 122 -19.57 0.61 -2.91
N GLU A 123 -18.75 1.65 -2.79
CA GLU A 123 -18.23 2.46 -3.91
C GLU A 123 -17.47 1.62 -4.94
N LEU A 124 -16.71 0.63 -4.49
CA LEU A 124 -15.97 -0.31 -5.34
C LEU A 124 -16.85 -1.45 -5.88
N ALA A 125 -18.13 -1.47 -5.53
CA ALA A 125 -19.09 -2.50 -5.95
C ALA A 125 -18.59 -3.93 -5.71
N ILE A 126 -18.10 -4.21 -4.49
CA ILE A 126 -17.59 -5.53 -4.10
C ILE A 126 -18.76 -6.52 -3.94
N PHE A 127 -19.93 -6.05 -3.55
CA PHE A 127 -21.15 -6.84 -3.30
C PHE A 127 -22.26 -6.48 -4.29
N SER A 128 -22.79 -7.49 -4.97
CA SER A 128 -23.70 -7.31 -6.11
C SER A 128 -25.10 -6.77 -5.74
N HIS A 129 -25.45 -6.70 -4.45
CA HIS A 129 -26.81 -6.39 -3.99
C HIS A 129 -26.89 -5.30 -2.92
N GLY A 130 -25.94 -4.37 -2.88
CA GLY A 130 -26.03 -3.15 -2.05
C GLY A 130 -25.88 -3.37 -0.53
N SER A 131 -25.71 -4.60 -0.04
CA SER A 131 -25.41 -4.87 1.36
C SER A 131 -24.13 -5.69 1.50
N ILE A 132 -23.30 -5.30 2.46
CA ILE A 132 -22.04 -5.99 2.75
C ILE A 132 -22.33 -7.30 3.46
N ASP A 133 -21.97 -8.42 2.83
CA ASP A 133 -22.04 -9.72 3.49
C ASP A 133 -20.80 -9.94 4.39
N MET A 134 -20.95 -9.56 5.65
CA MET A 134 -19.90 -9.65 6.67
C MET A 134 -19.41 -11.08 6.94
N LYS A 135 -20.22 -12.09 6.61
CA LYS A 135 -19.89 -13.52 6.83
C LYS A 135 -19.20 -14.15 5.63
N LYS A 136 -19.12 -13.45 4.51
CA LYS A 136 -18.52 -13.98 3.29
C LYS A 136 -17.01 -14.14 3.45
N ALA A 137 -16.51 -15.37 3.21
CA ALA A 137 -15.09 -15.69 3.32
C ALA A 137 -14.30 -15.16 2.13
N ASN A 138 -13.07 -14.70 2.38
CA ASN A 138 -12.16 -14.17 1.35
C ASN A 138 -11.90 -15.16 0.22
N SER A 139 -11.88 -16.48 0.51
CA SER A 139 -11.73 -17.53 -0.51
C SER A 139 -12.83 -17.56 -1.56
N SER A 140 -14.02 -17.05 -1.23
CA SER A 140 -15.19 -17.05 -2.13
C SER A 140 -15.24 -15.86 -3.08
N PHE A 141 -14.33 -14.90 -2.94
CA PHE A 141 -14.21 -13.75 -3.85
C PHE A 141 -13.36 -14.09 -5.07
N SER A 142 -13.71 -13.51 -6.22
CA SER A 142 -12.81 -13.48 -7.38
C SER A 142 -11.55 -12.66 -7.05
N ASP A 143 -10.48 -12.83 -7.83
CA ASP A 143 -9.23 -12.10 -7.56
C ASP A 143 -9.41 -10.58 -7.69
N GLY A 144 -10.25 -10.12 -8.65
CA GLY A 144 -10.62 -8.71 -8.75
C GLY A 144 -11.39 -8.20 -7.52
N MET A 145 -12.32 -9.02 -6.96
CA MET A 145 -13.02 -8.66 -5.72
C MET A 145 -12.10 -8.64 -4.51
N LYS A 146 -11.14 -9.58 -4.42
CA LYS A 146 -10.12 -9.58 -3.36
C LYS A 146 -9.24 -8.33 -3.42
N MET A 147 -8.85 -7.91 -4.63
CA MET A 147 -8.10 -6.68 -4.84
C MET A 147 -8.89 -5.46 -4.40
N LYS A 148 -10.18 -5.36 -4.77
CA LYS A 148 -11.07 -4.30 -4.33
C LYS A 148 -11.24 -4.28 -2.81
N LEU A 149 -11.42 -5.44 -2.18
CA LEU A 149 -11.57 -5.56 -0.72
C LEU A 149 -10.29 -5.09 0.01
N MET A 150 -9.11 -5.47 -0.51
CA MET A 150 -7.84 -4.98 0.00
C MET A 150 -7.70 -3.47 -0.16
N LEU A 151 -8.06 -2.93 -1.32
CA LEU A 151 -8.04 -1.49 -1.57
C LEU A 151 -8.96 -0.76 -0.60
N ALA A 152 -10.20 -1.26 -0.38
CA ALA A 152 -11.13 -0.72 0.61
C ALA A 152 -10.51 -0.70 2.01
N GLY A 153 -9.85 -1.79 2.42
CA GLY A 153 -9.18 -1.88 3.73
C GLY A 153 -8.04 -0.88 3.91
N VAL A 154 -7.24 -0.66 2.88
CA VAL A 154 -6.14 0.31 2.94
C VAL A 154 -6.65 1.75 2.88
N MET A 155 -7.66 2.04 2.05
CA MET A 155 -8.27 3.37 1.95
C MET A 155 -9.09 3.75 3.19
N ALA A 156 -9.55 2.77 3.98
CA ALA A 156 -10.24 3.01 5.26
C ALA A 156 -9.30 3.49 6.37
N ARG A 157 -7.99 3.52 6.12
CA ARG A 157 -6.98 4.10 7.00
C ARG A 157 -6.75 5.57 6.65
N LYS A 158 -6.44 6.39 7.64
CA LYS A 158 -6.08 7.81 7.47
C LYS A 158 -4.57 7.97 7.20
N THR A 159 -4.08 7.31 6.15
CA THR A 159 -2.67 7.37 5.78
C THR A 159 -2.30 8.64 5.04
N ASP A 160 -1.06 9.12 5.22
CA ASP A 160 -0.53 10.31 4.53
C ASP A 160 -0.02 9.98 3.12
N LEU A 161 0.29 8.70 2.86
CA LEU A 161 0.79 8.20 1.59
C LEU A 161 0.12 6.87 1.26
N LEU A 162 -0.42 6.77 0.06
CA LEU A 162 -0.96 5.52 -0.49
C LEU A 162 -0.09 5.06 -1.66
N LEU A 163 0.49 3.88 -1.53
CA LEU A 163 1.29 3.21 -2.55
C LEU A 163 0.47 2.08 -3.17
N LEU A 164 0.19 2.17 -4.45
CA LEU A 164 -0.63 1.22 -5.20
C LEU A 164 0.22 0.53 -6.26
N ASP A 165 0.41 -0.79 -6.15
CA ASP A 165 1.11 -1.61 -7.12
C ASP A 165 0.10 -2.43 -7.91
N GLU A 166 -0.08 -2.09 -9.18
CA GLU A 166 -1.04 -2.70 -10.11
C GLU A 166 -2.48 -2.82 -9.56
N PRO A 167 -3.09 -1.73 -9.04
CA PRO A 167 -4.38 -1.79 -8.34
C PRO A 167 -5.57 -2.19 -9.24
N ALA A 168 -5.38 -2.20 -10.55
CA ALA A 168 -6.39 -2.56 -11.55
C ALA A 168 -6.11 -3.91 -12.22
N SER A 169 -5.06 -4.65 -11.84
CA SER A 169 -4.75 -5.98 -12.36
C SER A 169 -5.20 -7.05 -11.35
N PRO A 170 -5.97 -8.08 -11.72
CA PRO A 170 -6.49 -8.38 -13.06
C PRO A 170 -7.93 -7.89 -13.24
N LEU A 171 -8.12 -6.94 -14.11
CA LEU A 171 -9.45 -6.57 -14.62
C LEU A 171 -9.57 -7.05 -16.07
#